data_6668938b607b1371efb6714f0f658119
#
_entry.id   6668938b607b1371efb6714f0f658119
#
_cell.length_a   1.000
_cell.length_b   1.000
_cell.length_c   1.000
_cell.angle_alpha   90.00
_cell.angle_beta   90.00
_cell.angle_gamma   90.00
#
_symmetry.space_group_name_H-M   'P 1'
#
loop_
_entity.id
_entity.type
_entity.pdbx_description
1 polymer ?
#
loop_
_entity_poly.entity_id
_entity_poly.type
_entity_poly.pdbx_seq_one_letter_code
_entity_poly.pdbx_strand_id
1 'polypeptide(L)'
;AEMRHVAVIGSGPAGYYVAEACQKRFGDAVRLEVIDRLPVPYGLIRTGVAPDHQSIKAVARRYETTALSENVRFVGNVTVGPDVSIPELLDLYDAVVLATGAPADRPLGIPGDGLPGVIGSAAFVGWYNGHPDFADLHPPDADAALE
;
A
#
# COMPACT_ATOMS: atom_id res chain seq x y z
N ALA A 1 -25.16 -13.40 -15.32
CA ALA A 1 -23.81 -13.03 -15.79
C ALA A 1 -22.82 -13.86 -14.97
N GLU A 2 -21.79 -14.36 -15.62
CA GLU A 2 -20.70 -15.07 -14.97
C GLU A 2 -19.96 -14.11 -14.04
N MET A 3 -19.70 -14.55 -12.79
CA MET A 3 -18.98 -13.74 -11.81
C MET A 3 -17.51 -13.62 -12.24
N ARG A 4 -16.97 -12.41 -12.19
CA ARG A 4 -15.55 -12.13 -12.46
C ARG A 4 -14.76 -12.02 -11.18
N HIS A 5 -13.59 -12.64 -11.17
CA HIS A 5 -12.64 -12.57 -10.07
C HIS A 5 -11.45 -11.69 -10.46
N VAL A 6 -11.19 -10.64 -9.70
CA VAL A 6 -10.13 -9.66 -9.99
C VAL A 6 -9.18 -9.58 -8.81
N ALA A 7 -7.89 -9.77 -9.06
CA ALA A 7 -6.84 -9.49 -8.09
C ALA A 7 -6.34 -8.04 -8.26
N VAL A 8 -6.24 -7.31 -7.17
CA VAL A 8 -5.64 -5.96 -7.12
C VAL A 8 -4.41 -6.04 -6.24
N ILE A 9 -3.23 -5.82 -6.82
CA ILE A 9 -1.94 -5.93 -6.12
C ILE A 9 -1.56 -4.56 -5.59
N GLY A 10 -1.63 -4.43 -4.28
CA GLY A 10 -1.41 -3.20 -3.54
C GLY A 10 -2.70 -2.64 -2.96
N SER A 11 -2.70 -2.44 -1.63
CA SER A 11 -3.84 -1.95 -0.85
C SER A 11 -3.78 -0.45 -0.55
N GLY A 12 -2.99 0.28 -1.31
CA GLY A 12 -2.91 1.74 -1.22
C GLY A 12 -4.10 2.44 -1.91
N PRO A 13 -4.03 3.77 -2.05
CA PRO A 13 -5.08 4.57 -2.69
C PRO A 13 -5.48 4.06 -4.08
N ALA A 14 -4.51 3.78 -4.95
CA ALA A 14 -4.78 3.27 -6.29
C ALA A 14 -5.57 1.96 -6.27
N GLY A 15 -5.19 1.01 -5.41
CA GLY A 15 -5.87 -0.27 -5.26
C GLY A 15 -7.33 -0.12 -4.82
N TYR A 16 -7.60 0.69 -3.80
CA TYR A 16 -8.98 0.90 -3.33
C TYR A 16 -9.84 1.73 -4.30
N TYR A 17 -9.25 2.67 -5.05
CA TYR A 17 -9.99 3.35 -6.12
C TYR A 17 -10.36 2.40 -7.26
N VAL A 18 -9.48 1.47 -7.63
CA VAL A 18 -9.80 0.41 -8.59
C VAL A 18 -10.92 -0.48 -8.06
N ALA A 19 -10.82 -0.93 -6.81
CA ALA A 19 -11.86 -1.75 -6.19
C ALA A 19 -13.23 -1.05 -6.18
N GLU A 20 -13.28 0.21 -5.75
CA GLU A 20 -14.51 1.04 -5.77
C GLU A 20 -15.08 1.21 -7.18
N ALA A 21 -14.22 1.48 -8.15
CA ALA A 21 -14.64 1.64 -9.56
C ALA A 21 -15.23 0.33 -10.12
N CYS A 22 -14.60 -0.80 -9.83
CA CYS A 22 -15.10 -2.12 -10.23
C CYS A 22 -16.45 -2.42 -9.58
N GLN A 23 -16.62 -2.15 -8.29
CA GLN A 23 -17.91 -2.32 -7.60
C GLN A 23 -19.01 -1.47 -8.23
N LYS A 24 -18.73 -0.19 -8.49
CA LYS A 24 -19.69 0.72 -9.11
C LYS A 24 -20.08 0.29 -10.52
N ARG A 25 -19.14 -0.29 -11.26
CA ARG A 25 -19.34 -0.69 -12.66
C ARG A 25 -20.02 -2.04 -12.83
N PHE A 26 -19.69 -3.00 -11.98
CA PHE A 26 -20.05 -4.41 -12.14
C PHE A 26 -20.96 -4.96 -11.02
N GLY A 27 -21.10 -4.25 -9.90
CA GLY A 27 -21.93 -4.66 -8.78
C GLY A 27 -21.60 -6.07 -8.30
N ASP A 28 -22.62 -6.91 -8.16
CA ASP A 28 -22.49 -8.29 -7.70
C ASP A 28 -21.87 -9.25 -8.71
N ALA A 29 -21.58 -8.78 -9.94
CA ALA A 29 -20.93 -9.59 -10.96
C ALA A 29 -19.40 -9.60 -10.84
N VAL A 30 -18.82 -8.96 -9.82
CA VAL A 30 -17.37 -8.94 -9.57
C VAL A 30 -17.06 -9.30 -8.12
N ARG A 31 -16.02 -10.09 -7.93
CA ARG A 31 -15.33 -10.26 -6.65
C ARG A 31 -13.91 -9.75 -6.78
N LEU A 32 -13.46 -9.02 -5.77
CA LEU A 32 -12.17 -8.37 -5.73
C LEU A 32 -11.36 -8.88 -4.53
N GLU A 33 -10.14 -9.28 -4.78
CA GLU A 33 -9.16 -9.54 -3.73
C GLU A 33 -8.04 -8.50 -3.83
N VAL A 34 -7.92 -7.69 -2.77
CA VAL A 34 -6.86 -6.68 -2.64
C VAL A 34 -5.72 -7.33 -1.87
N ILE A 35 -4.63 -7.62 -2.57
CA ILE A 35 -3.49 -8.38 -2.06
C ILE A 35 -2.37 -7.41 -1.71
N ASP A 36 -1.81 -7.53 -0.51
CA ASP A 36 -0.70 -6.70 -0.05
C ASP A 36 0.30 -7.51 0.77
N ARG A 37 1.59 -7.14 0.66
CA ARG A 37 2.65 -7.75 1.47
C ARG A 37 2.57 -7.38 2.95
N LEU A 38 1.99 -6.24 3.28
CA LEU A 38 1.76 -5.85 4.65
C LEU A 38 0.50 -6.50 5.22
N PRO A 39 0.48 -6.83 6.52
CA PRO A 39 -0.69 -7.42 7.16
C PRO A 39 -1.84 -6.43 7.37
N VAL A 40 -1.64 -5.16 7.02
CA VAL A 40 -2.61 -4.07 7.19
C VAL A 40 -2.79 -3.29 5.91
N PRO A 41 -4.01 -2.86 5.58
CA PRO A 41 -4.31 -2.13 4.35
C PRO A 41 -4.00 -0.63 4.44
N TYR A 42 -4.21 0.05 3.32
CA TYR A 42 -4.23 1.50 3.07
C TYR A 42 -2.89 2.11 2.69
N GLY A 43 -1.81 1.32 2.59
CA GLY A 43 -0.52 1.75 2.03
C GLY A 43 -0.02 3.06 2.65
N LEU A 44 0.38 4.01 1.81
CA LEU A 44 0.94 5.30 2.25
C LEU A 44 -0.02 6.17 3.08
N ILE A 45 -1.33 5.98 3.01
CA ILE A 45 -2.26 6.69 3.91
C ILE A 45 -2.01 6.30 5.36
N ARG A 46 -1.63 5.04 5.59
CA ARG A 46 -1.25 4.56 6.92
C ARG A 46 0.19 4.93 7.29
N THR A 47 1.13 4.65 6.40
CA THR A 47 2.57 4.64 6.71
C THR A 47 3.36 5.78 6.09
N GLY A 48 2.79 6.54 5.16
CA GLY A 48 3.48 7.60 4.42
C GLY A 48 2.92 9.01 4.64
N VAL A 49 1.85 9.16 5.43
CA VAL A 49 1.26 10.47 5.78
C VAL A 49 1.58 10.78 7.24
N ALA A 50 2.07 11.99 7.49
CA ALA A 50 2.38 12.45 8.83
C ALA A 50 1.18 12.38 9.78
N PRO A 51 1.38 12.05 11.08
CA PRO A 51 0.28 11.89 12.05
C PRO A 51 -0.60 13.12 12.24
N ASP A 52 -0.08 14.31 12.02
CA ASP A 52 -0.79 15.61 12.13
C ASP A 52 -1.67 15.90 10.91
N HIS A 53 -1.47 15.24 9.78
CA HIS A 53 -2.29 15.40 8.58
C HIS A 53 -3.60 14.58 8.64
N GLN A 54 -4.44 14.85 9.63
CA GLN A 54 -5.65 14.09 9.91
C GLN A 54 -6.68 14.13 8.77
N SER A 55 -6.78 15.24 8.03
CA SER A 55 -7.68 15.36 6.88
C SER A 55 -7.34 14.38 5.75
N ILE A 56 -6.05 14.16 5.49
CA ILE A 56 -5.57 13.20 4.50
C ILE A 56 -5.80 11.77 5.01
N LYS A 57 -5.49 11.50 6.28
CA LYS A 57 -5.76 10.20 6.91
C LYS A 57 -7.25 9.85 6.92
N ALA A 58 -8.14 10.85 6.96
CA ALA A 58 -9.59 10.63 6.92
C ALA A 58 -10.07 9.98 5.60
N VAL A 59 -9.29 10.06 4.51
CA VAL A 59 -9.57 9.36 3.25
C VAL A 59 -9.61 7.84 3.45
N ALA A 60 -8.93 7.31 4.46
CA ALA A 60 -8.98 5.89 4.81
C ALA A 60 -10.41 5.41 5.09
N ARG A 61 -11.31 6.26 5.62
CA ARG A 61 -12.73 5.91 5.85
C ARG A 61 -13.46 5.56 4.56
N ARG A 62 -13.12 6.23 3.46
CA ARG A 62 -13.68 5.92 2.14
C ARG A 62 -13.23 4.53 1.67
N TYR A 63 -11.95 4.21 1.88
CA TYR A 63 -11.41 2.89 1.54
C TYR A 63 -12.01 1.81 2.43
N GLU A 64 -12.23 2.09 3.70
CA GLU A 64 -12.87 1.17 4.63
C GLU A 64 -14.28 0.78 4.17
N THR A 65 -15.08 1.72 3.68
CA THR A 65 -16.40 1.43 3.11
C THR A 65 -16.30 0.43 1.95
N THR A 66 -15.31 0.58 1.08
CA THR A 66 -15.06 -0.36 -0.02
C THR A 66 -14.53 -1.69 0.49
N ALA A 67 -13.58 -1.68 1.43
CA ALA A 67 -12.94 -2.87 1.98
C ALA A 67 -13.91 -3.78 2.76
N LEU A 68 -14.93 -3.21 3.38
CA LEU A 68 -15.94 -3.94 4.15
C LEU A 68 -17.13 -4.42 3.30
N SER A 69 -17.12 -4.19 2.00
CA SER A 69 -18.17 -4.67 1.10
C SER A 69 -18.05 -6.19 0.91
N GLU A 70 -19.18 -6.87 0.77
CA GLU A 70 -19.24 -8.33 0.69
C GLU A 70 -18.46 -8.94 -0.48
N ASN A 71 -18.29 -8.18 -1.55
CA ASN A 71 -17.57 -8.60 -2.76
C ASN A 71 -16.10 -8.13 -2.81
N VAL A 72 -15.58 -7.53 -1.75
CA VAL A 72 -14.16 -7.13 -1.61
C VAL A 72 -13.54 -7.86 -0.42
N ARG A 73 -12.38 -8.44 -0.65
CA ARG A 73 -11.59 -9.11 0.38
C ARG A 73 -10.18 -8.54 0.42
N PHE A 74 -9.69 -8.22 1.62
CA PHE A 74 -8.28 -7.92 1.84
C PHE A 74 -7.50 -9.20 2.14
N VAL A 75 -6.38 -9.38 1.45
CA VAL A 75 -5.45 -10.51 1.62
C VAL A 75 -4.08 -9.92 1.94
N GLY A 76 -3.80 -9.79 3.22
CA GLY A 76 -2.52 -9.25 3.71
C GLY A 76 -1.47 -10.33 3.91
N ASN A 77 -0.22 -9.89 4.09
CA ASN A 77 0.95 -10.74 4.32
C ASN A 77 1.22 -11.71 3.15
N VAL A 78 0.94 -11.27 1.93
CA VAL A 78 1.24 -12.01 0.70
C VAL A 78 2.08 -11.12 -0.22
N THR A 79 3.29 -11.54 -0.51
CA THR A 79 4.22 -10.84 -1.41
C THR A 79 4.18 -11.44 -2.80
N VAL A 80 3.70 -10.66 -3.77
CA VAL A 80 3.71 -11.09 -5.16
C VAL A 80 5.15 -11.15 -5.67
N GLY A 81 5.48 -12.29 -6.24
CA GLY A 81 6.83 -12.71 -6.61
C GLY A 81 7.29 -13.89 -5.73
N PRO A 82 7.68 -13.67 -4.47
CA PRO A 82 8.09 -14.75 -3.57
C PRO A 82 6.98 -15.75 -3.20
N ASP A 83 5.79 -15.27 -2.84
CA ASP A 83 4.72 -16.15 -2.33
C ASP A 83 3.77 -16.62 -3.45
N VAL A 84 3.51 -15.76 -4.41
CA VAL A 84 2.69 -16.05 -5.59
C VAL A 84 3.17 -15.23 -6.78
N SER A 85 3.38 -15.88 -7.91
CA SER A 85 3.84 -15.21 -9.14
C SER A 85 2.69 -14.57 -9.92
N ILE A 86 3.01 -13.62 -10.80
CA ILE A 86 2.01 -13.03 -11.71
C ILE A 86 1.38 -14.06 -12.63
N PRO A 87 2.13 -15.03 -13.24
CA PRO A 87 1.50 -16.10 -14.02
C PRO A 87 0.48 -16.91 -13.22
N GLU A 88 0.79 -17.31 -11.98
CA GLU A 88 -0.15 -18.03 -11.12
C GLU A 88 -1.40 -17.21 -10.82
N LEU A 89 -1.26 -15.91 -10.58
CA LEU A 89 -2.40 -15.01 -10.39
C LEU A 89 -3.26 -14.91 -11.66
N LEU A 90 -2.65 -14.88 -12.85
CA LEU A 90 -3.38 -14.85 -14.12
C LEU A 90 -4.12 -16.15 -14.42
N ASP A 91 -3.66 -17.28 -13.85
CA ASP A 91 -4.38 -18.56 -13.93
C ASP A 91 -5.56 -18.62 -12.95
N LEU A 92 -5.51 -17.88 -11.83
CA LEU A 92 -6.52 -17.90 -10.78
C LEU A 92 -7.61 -16.83 -10.94
N TYR A 93 -7.29 -15.70 -11.59
CA TYR A 93 -8.16 -14.54 -11.71
C TYR A 93 -8.45 -14.20 -13.16
N ASP A 94 -9.62 -13.64 -13.43
CA ASP A 94 -9.97 -13.12 -14.75
C ASP A 94 -9.17 -11.87 -15.13
N ALA A 95 -8.68 -11.13 -14.14
CA ALA A 95 -7.82 -9.96 -14.33
C ALA A 95 -6.93 -9.71 -13.10
N VAL A 96 -5.73 -9.21 -13.36
CA VAL A 96 -4.78 -8.77 -12.33
C VAL A 96 -4.43 -7.32 -12.56
N VAL A 97 -4.64 -6.46 -11.55
CA VAL A 97 -4.35 -5.04 -11.60
C VAL A 97 -3.17 -4.74 -10.68
N LEU A 98 -2.11 -4.15 -11.23
CA LEU A 98 -0.94 -3.72 -10.46
C LEU A 98 -1.15 -2.30 -9.94
N ALA A 99 -1.21 -2.16 -8.62
CA ALA A 99 -1.40 -0.89 -7.91
C ALA A 99 -0.38 -0.75 -6.75
N THR A 100 0.85 -1.18 -7.00
CA THR A 100 1.90 -1.38 -5.98
C THR A 100 2.48 -0.08 -5.42
N GLY A 101 2.22 1.06 -6.05
CA GLY A 101 2.77 2.35 -5.65
C GLY A 101 4.28 2.47 -5.90
N ALA A 102 4.91 3.44 -5.24
CA ALA A 102 6.34 3.70 -5.29
C ALA A 102 6.89 3.86 -3.86
N PRO A 103 7.32 2.76 -3.22
CA PRO A 103 7.70 2.77 -1.80
C PRO A 103 9.10 3.33 -1.54
N ALA A 104 9.94 3.47 -2.56
CA ALA A 104 11.33 3.89 -2.43
C ALA A 104 11.53 5.37 -2.79
N ASP A 105 12.43 6.03 -2.05
CA ASP A 105 12.91 7.36 -2.40
C ASP A 105 13.72 7.33 -3.70
N ARG A 106 13.59 8.38 -4.49
CA ARG A 106 14.45 8.59 -5.66
C ARG A 106 15.74 9.30 -5.24
N PRO A 107 16.92 8.72 -5.52
CA PRO A 107 18.19 9.40 -5.29
C PRO A 107 18.28 10.73 -6.04
N LEU A 108 18.94 11.72 -5.46
CA LEU A 108 19.17 13.01 -6.11
C LEU A 108 20.23 12.94 -7.21
N GLY A 109 21.18 12.01 -7.06
CA GLY A 109 22.30 11.83 -8.03
C GLY A 109 23.33 12.94 -7.96
N ILE A 110 23.51 13.58 -6.81
CA ILE A 110 24.49 14.63 -6.56
C ILE A 110 25.61 14.15 -5.61
N PRO A 111 26.79 14.79 -5.61
CA PRO A 111 27.83 14.47 -4.64
C PRO A 111 27.33 14.60 -3.20
N GLY A 112 27.57 13.57 -2.40
CA GLY A 112 27.12 13.52 -0.99
C GLY A 112 25.75 12.89 -0.75
N ASP A 113 25.01 12.51 -1.77
CA ASP A 113 23.69 11.89 -1.71
C ASP A 113 23.65 10.59 -0.86
N GLY A 114 24.74 9.83 -0.86
CA GLY A 114 24.87 8.60 -0.07
C GLY A 114 25.65 8.74 1.24
N LEU A 115 25.88 9.95 1.74
CA LEU A 115 26.61 10.14 2.99
C LEU A 115 25.77 9.72 4.21
N PRO A 116 26.39 9.27 5.31
CA PRO A 116 25.70 9.03 6.56
C PRO A 116 24.91 10.27 7.01
N GLY A 117 23.65 10.05 7.40
CA GLY A 117 22.75 11.14 7.81
C GLY A 117 21.94 11.76 6.66
N VAL A 118 22.21 11.39 5.40
CA VAL A 118 21.32 11.74 4.28
C VAL A 118 20.24 10.68 4.18
N ILE A 119 19.00 11.07 4.48
CA ILE A 119 17.85 10.18 4.58
C ILE A 119 16.77 10.65 3.61
N GLY A 120 16.21 9.72 2.84
CA GLY A 120 15.07 10.00 1.99
C GLY A 120 13.79 10.28 2.77
N SER A 121 12.95 11.15 2.25
CA SER A 121 11.71 11.57 2.93
C SER A 121 10.73 10.42 3.14
N ALA A 122 10.60 9.50 2.18
CA ALA A 122 9.73 8.33 2.32
C ALA A 122 10.24 7.38 3.40
N ALA A 123 11.55 7.15 3.47
CA ALA A 123 12.18 6.34 4.52
C ALA A 123 11.97 6.96 5.91
N PHE A 124 12.21 8.27 6.04
CA PHE A 124 12.03 8.99 7.31
C PHE A 124 10.57 8.97 7.79
N VAL A 125 9.62 9.29 6.90
CA VAL A 125 8.18 9.26 7.22
C VAL A 125 7.71 7.84 7.53
N GLY A 126 8.20 6.84 6.79
CA GLY A 126 7.92 5.43 7.06
C GLY A 126 8.41 5.02 8.44
N TRP A 127 9.61 5.43 8.83
CA TRP A 127 10.19 5.13 10.13
C TRP A 127 9.31 5.62 11.28
N TYR A 128 8.97 6.90 11.36
CA TYR A 128 8.16 7.41 12.47
C TYR A 128 6.69 6.99 12.44
N ASN A 129 6.20 6.50 11.30
CA ASN A 129 4.88 5.86 11.21
C ASN A 129 4.92 4.33 11.50
N GLY A 130 6.08 3.77 11.83
CA GLY A 130 6.23 2.35 12.18
C GLY A 130 6.15 1.39 11.00
N HIS A 131 6.58 1.84 9.80
CA HIS A 131 6.64 0.96 8.64
C HIS A 131 7.76 -0.08 8.82
N PRO A 132 7.50 -1.39 8.66
CA PRO A 132 8.48 -2.43 8.98
C PRO A 132 9.77 -2.35 8.15
N ASP A 133 9.72 -1.88 6.91
CA ASP A 133 10.92 -1.75 6.06
C ASP A 133 11.91 -0.69 6.56
N PHE A 134 11.50 0.18 7.45
CA PHE A 134 12.30 1.28 7.98
C PHE A 134 12.50 1.19 9.50
N ALA A 135 12.19 0.04 10.10
CA ALA A 135 12.31 -0.17 11.54
C ALA A 135 13.76 0.04 12.06
N ASP A 136 14.76 -0.31 11.22
CA ASP A 136 16.18 -0.17 11.56
C ASP A 136 16.79 1.18 11.16
N LEU A 137 15.97 2.12 10.71
CA LEU A 137 16.44 3.47 10.40
C LEU A 137 16.72 4.21 11.71
N HIS A 138 17.93 4.75 11.85
CA HIS A 138 18.37 5.56 12.97
C HIS A 138 18.67 6.99 12.51
N PRO A 139 17.66 7.88 12.42
CA PRO A 139 17.91 9.28 12.08
C PRO A 139 18.83 9.92 13.13
N PRO A 140 19.73 10.84 12.72
CA PRO A 140 20.50 11.63 13.67
C PRO A 140 19.54 12.33 14.64
N ASP A 141 19.90 12.35 15.92
CA ASP A 141 19.11 12.98 17.00
C ASP A 141 17.69 12.43 17.22
N ALA A 142 17.42 11.20 16.76
CA ALA A 142 16.12 10.54 17.02
C ALA A 142 15.82 10.46 18.53
N ASP A 143 16.83 10.28 19.36
CA ASP A 143 16.70 10.22 20.83
C ASP A 143 16.39 11.58 21.44
N ALA A 144 16.86 12.70 20.85
CA ALA A 144 16.58 14.05 21.31
C ALA A 144 15.15 14.53 20.98
N ALA A 145 14.49 13.87 20.04
CA ALA A 145 13.11 14.21 19.64
C ALA A 145 12.05 13.53 20.54
N LEU A 146 12.45 12.64 21.43
CA LEU A 146 11.57 11.90 22.33
C LEU A 146 11.63 12.39 23.79
N GLU A 147 12.46 13.38 24.10
CA GLU A 147 12.52 14.11 25.37
C GLU A 147 11.64 15.39 25.31
#